data_b385163cb796f35019142fa761ff3ea8
#
_entry.id   b385163cb796f35019142fa761ff3ea8
#
_cell.length_a   1.000
_cell.length_b   1.000
_cell.length_c   1.000
_cell.angle_alpha   90.00
_cell.angle_beta   90.00
_cell.angle_gamma   90.00
#
_symmetry.space_group_name_H-M   'P 1'
#
loop_
_entity.id
_entity.type
_entity.pdbx_description
1 polymer ?
#
loop_
_entity_poly.entity_id
_entity_poly.type
_entity_poly.pdbx_seq_one_letter_code
_entity_poly.pdbx_strand_id
1 'polypeptide(L)'
;MDIKFLHLDFGDGVYAISAPSTEQMYLVCGTKKAALIDTGMGIGSLKDYVRKLTDLPLIVINTHGHPDHAGGNGEFTDCPIYLSDKDLDIYAKMCTPEFRQNDVRFMIGDEVDQIKSEFVTGLPKTLNVNDGDVFDLGERTLTAITVPGHTAGCICLFDDQTHCLLGGDSLTNGDTWMFLDHSLPLITYLKSMVRLLGMNLPITRIFPGHLPTPVQPDMILRKIACAKAILNDPKIGLPVRTFAGSGLRAEVNGGSILYDPLKINE
;
A
#
# COMPACT_ATOMS: atom_id res chain seq x y z
N MET A 1 -22.82 -12.12 3.93
CA MET A 1 -21.52 -12.10 4.65
C MET A 1 -21.49 -10.83 5.49
N ASP A 2 -21.09 -10.88 6.76
CA ASP A 2 -21.02 -9.68 7.62
C ASP A 2 -19.64 -9.04 7.45
N ILE A 3 -19.59 -7.89 6.77
CA ILE A 3 -18.33 -7.18 6.49
C ILE A 3 -17.94 -6.43 7.75
N LYS A 4 -16.88 -6.91 8.42
CA LYS A 4 -16.40 -6.33 9.67
C LYS A 4 -14.98 -5.81 9.51
N PHE A 5 -14.80 -4.52 9.76
CA PHE A 5 -13.49 -3.96 10.01
C PHE A 5 -13.04 -4.27 11.45
N LEU A 6 -11.76 -4.52 11.61
CA LEU A 6 -11.10 -4.66 12.90
C LEU A 6 -9.97 -3.64 12.98
N HIS A 7 -9.53 -3.27 14.19
CA HIS A 7 -8.34 -2.45 14.32
C HIS A 7 -7.44 -2.92 15.44
N LEU A 8 -6.16 -2.58 15.30
CA LEU A 8 -5.15 -2.63 16.35
C LEU A 8 -4.72 -1.22 16.67
N ASP A 9 -4.71 -0.86 17.94
CA ASP A 9 -4.19 0.40 18.43
C ASP A 9 -2.71 0.23 18.79
N PHE A 10 -1.84 0.96 18.10
CA PHE A 10 -0.39 0.94 18.35
C PHE A 10 0.10 2.03 19.30
N GLY A 11 -0.83 2.80 19.87
CA GLY A 11 -0.54 3.98 20.65
C GLY A 11 -0.23 5.22 19.81
N ASP A 12 -0.06 6.36 20.48
CA ASP A 12 0.31 7.63 19.84
C ASP A 12 -0.57 8.01 18.63
N GLY A 13 -1.86 7.59 18.66
CA GLY A 13 -2.82 7.89 17.60
C GLY A 13 -2.59 7.13 16.30
N VAL A 14 -1.91 5.99 16.31
CA VAL A 14 -1.72 5.12 15.15
C VAL A 14 -2.58 3.87 15.28
N TYR A 15 -3.48 3.68 14.33
CA TYR A 15 -4.37 2.52 14.24
C TYR A 15 -4.14 1.79 12.92
N ALA A 16 -3.93 0.46 12.96
CA ALA A 16 -4.04 -0.37 11.77
C ALA A 16 -5.47 -0.89 11.67
N ILE A 17 -6.11 -0.67 10.54
CA ILE A 17 -7.48 -1.10 10.25
C ILE A 17 -7.41 -2.22 9.21
N SER A 18 -7.89 -3.39 9.57
CA SER A 18 -7.94 -4.56 8.69
C SER A 18 -9.31 -4.68 8.05
N ALA A 19 -9.34 -4.83 6.74
CA ALA A 19 -10.52 -5.25 5.99
C ALA A 19 -10.59 -6.78 5.86
N PRO A 20 -11.75 -7.34 5.51
CA PRO A 20 -11.89 -8.79 5.29
C PRO A 20 -10.97 -9.35 4.20
N SER A 21 -10.52 -8.54 3.28
CA SER A 21 -9.69 -8.90 2.13
C SER A 21 -8.18 -8.78 2.36
N THR A 22 -7.72 -8.72 3.61
CA THR A 22 -6.31 -8.80 4.06
C THR A 22 -5.45 -7.54 3.93
N GLU A 23 -5.87 -6.54 3.17
CA GLU A 23 -5.18 -5.25 3.12
C GLU A 23 -5.30 -4.48 4.43
N GLN A 24 -4.32 -3.62 4.67
CA GLN A 24 -4.25 -2.79 5.86
C GLN A 24 -4.35 -1.32 5.50
N MET A 25 -5.30 -0.65 6.09
CA MET A 25 -5.37 0.80 6.13
C MET A 25 -4.81 1.30 7.45
N TYR A 26 -4.25 2.49 7.46
CA TYR A 26 -3.72 3.07 8.70
C TYR A 26 -4.35 4.43 8.95
N LEU A 27 -4.88 4.62 10.17
CA LEU A 27 -5.33 5.93 10.63
C LEU A 27 -4.25 6.53 11.52
N VAL A 28 -3.76 7.72 11.15
CA VAL A 28 -2.73 8.46 11.88
C VAL A 28 -3.32 9.78 12.34
N CYS A 29 -3.49 9.93 13.65
CA CYS A 29 -4.10 11.11 14.25
C CYS A 29 -3.03 12.09 14.75
N GLY A 30 -3.11 13.35 14.31
CA GLY A 30 -2.42 14.47 14.94
C GLY A 30 -3.34 15.19 15.92
N THR A 31 -3.08 16.47 16.20
CA THR A 31 -3.94 17.30 17.09
C THR A 31 -4.99 18.09 16.33
N LYS A 32 -4.88 18.28 15.03
CA LYS A 32 -5.78 19.09 14.19
C LYS A 32 -6.48 18.30 13.09
N LYS A 33 -5.82 17.26 12.57
CA LYS A 33 -6.30 16.42 11.48
C LYS A 33 -5.88 14.98 11.70
N ALA A 34 -6.54 14.06 11.01
CA ALA A 34 -6.08 12.69 10.88
C ALA A 34 -5.88 12.33 9.41
N ALA A 35 -4.86 11.54 9.13
CA ALA A 35 -4.62 10.97 7.82
C ALA A 35 -5.07 9.51 7.80
N LEU A 36 -5.94 9.16 6.85
CA LEU A 36 -6.23 7.77 6.50
C LEU A 36 -5.31 7.37 5.36
N ILE A 37 -4.45 6.39 5.61
CA ILE A 37 -3.51 5.86 4.63
C ILE A 37 -4.15 4.61 4.03
N ASP A 38 -4.42 4.68 2.74
CA ASP A 38 -5.18 3.72 1.96
C ASP A 38 -6.65 3.59 2.39
N THR A 39 -7.47 3.04 1.51
CA THR A 39 -8.93 2.93 1.69
C THR A 39 -9.44 1.50 1.45
N GLY A 40 -8.52 0.57 1.24
CA GLY A 40 -8.83 -0.83 0.99
C GLY A 40 -9.56 -1.07 -0.33
N MET A 41 -10.08 -2.28 -0.49
CA MET A 41 -10.84 -2.73 -1.66
C MET A 41 -12.18 -1.97 -1.83
N GLY A 42 -12.58 -1.16 -0.84
CA GLY A 42 -13.84 -0.41 -0.88
C GLY A 42 -15.06 -1.32 -0.76
N ILE A 43 -15.06 -2.21 0.20
CA ILE A 43 -16.18 -3.10 0.54
C ILE A 43 -16.65 -2.75 1.96
N GLY A 44 -17.94 -2.47 2.12
CA GLY A 44 -18.53 -1.99 3.37
C GLY A 44 -18.26 -0.51 3.62
N SER A 45 -18.55 0.00 4.82
CA SER A 45 -18.36 1.41 5.17
C SER A 45 -17.12 1.61 6.05
N LEU A 46 -15.96 1.80 5.40
CA LEU A 46 -14.71 2.16 6.07
C LEU A 46 -14.82 3.52 6.74
N LYS A 47 -15.50 4.47 6.08
CA LYS A 47 -15.67 5.83 6.60
C LYS A 47 -16.40 5.85 7.94
N ASP A 48 -17.51 5.11 8.05
CA ASP A 48 -18.25 5.00 9.32
C ASP A 48 -17.41 4.32 10.40
N TYR A 49 -16.55 3.39 10.00
CA TYR A 49 -15.63 2.74 10.94
C TYR A 49 -14.55 3.70 11.45
N VAL A 50 -13.91 4.44 10.56
CA VAL A 50 -12.90 5.46 10.89
C VAL A 50 -13.49 6.53 11.82
N ARG A 51 -14.76 6.92 11.59
CA ARG A 51 -15.47 7.91 12.43
C ARG A 51 -15.76 7.43 13.86
N LYS A 52 -15.67 6.14 14.15
CA LYS A 52 -15.68 5.62 15.54
C LYS A 52 -14.34 5.79 16.25
N LEU A 53 -13.26 5.99 15.50
CA LEU A 53 -11.90 6.13 16.03
C LEU A 53 -11.49 7.61 16.15
N THR A 54 -12.04 8.51 15.31
CA THR A 54 -11.68 9.93 15.32
C THR A 54 -12.79 10.83 14.77
N ASP A 55 -12.97 11.99 15.41
CA ASP A 55 -13.81 13.10 14.90
C ASP A 55 -13.00 14.17 14.16
N LEU A 56 -11.67 14.02 14.08
CA LEU A 56 -10.80 15.00 13.42
C LEU A 56 -11.12 15.11 11.92
N PRO A 57 -10.90 16.30 11.31
CA PRO A 57 -10.92 16.45 9.87
C PRO A 57 -9.97 15.46 9.22
N LEU A 58 -10.45 14.73 8.19
CA LEU A 58 -9.68 13.70 7.49
C LEU A 58 -9.00 14.24 6.24
N ILE A 59 -7.84 13.68 5.96
CA ILE A 59 -7.25 13.58 4.62
C ILE A 59 -7.02 12.11 4.31
N VAL A 60 -7.13 11.73 3.04
CA VAL A 60 -6.78 10.40 2.55
C VAL A 60 -5.47 10.48 1.77
N ILE A 61 -4.56 9.54 1.99
CA ILE A 61 -3.30 9.44 1.24
C ILE A 61 -3.15 7.99 0.79
N ASN A 62 -3.22 7.74 -0.52
CA ASN A 62 -2.98 6.40 -1.05
C ASN A 62 -1.49 6.18 -1.26
N THR A 63 -1.01 5.02 -0.80
CA THR A 63 0.38 4.59 -1.02
C THR A 63 0.64 4.31 -2.49
N HIS A 64 -0.36 3.82 -3.23
CA HIS A 64 -0.33 3.59 -4.67
C HIS A 64 -1.75 3.36 -5.22
N GLY A 65 -1.88 3.15 -6.54
CA GLY A 65 -3.17 3.15 -7.25
C GLY A 65 -3.87 1.80 -7.36
N HIS A 66 -3.44 0.73 -6.67
CA HIS A 66 -4.10 -0.57 -6.74
C HIS A 66 -5.48 -0.58 -6.06
N PRO A 67 -6.38 -1.49 -6.47
CA PRO A 67 -7.77 -1.51 -6.02
C PRO A 67 -7.93 -1.82 -4.54
N ASP A 68 -7.04 -2.60 -3.95
CA ASP A 68 -7.00 -2.93 -2.53
C ASP A 68 -6.38 -1.83 -1.65
N HIS A 69 -5.88 -0.75 -2.26
CA HIS A 69 -5.37 0.44 -1.58
C HIS A 69 -6.20 1.70 -1.84
N ALA A 70 -6.77 1.85 -3.04
CA ALA A 70 -7.49 3.05 -3.45
C ALA A 70 -8.96 2.80 -3.80
N GLY A 71 -9.44 1.57 -3.71
CA GLY A 71 -10.79 1.17 -4.11
C GLY A 71 -11.92 1.81 -3.30
N GLY A 72 -11.66 2.14 -2.03
CA GLY A 72 -12.62 2.78 -1.14
C GLY A 72 -12.65 4.31 -1.22
N ASN A 73 -11.84 4.95 -2.07
CA ASN A 73 -11.78 6.42 -2.18
C ASN A 73 -13.14 7.08 -2.37
N GLY A 74 -14.09 6.40 -3.02
CA GLY A 74 -15.45 6.90 -3.26
C GLY A 74 -16.25 7.24 -2.01
N GLU A 75 -15.88 6.72 -0.83
CA GLU A 75 -16.51 7.10 0.44
C GLU A 75 -16.04 8.46 0.98
N PHE A 76 -14.87 8.95 0.54
CA PHE A 76 -14.18 10.08 1.13
C PHE A 76 -14.23 11.35 0.28
N THR A 77 -15.34 11.55 -0.46
CA THR A 77 -15.52 12.70 -1.38
C THR A 77 -15.61 14.06 -0.69
N ASP A 78 -15.75 14.08 0.63
CA ASP A 78 -15.83 15.27 1.46
C ASP A 78 -14.49 15.72 2.08
N CYS A 79 -13.41 15.04 1.75
CA CYS A 79 -12.06 15.41 2.19
C CYS A 79 -11.04 15.27 1.05
N PRO A 80 -9.86 15.92 1.16
CA PRO A 80 -8.80 15.77 0.19
C PRO A 80 -8.30 14.32 0.10
N ILE A 81 -8.14 13.82 -1.13
CA ILE A 81 -7.57 12.50 -1.41
C ILE A 81 -6.30 12.70 -2.24
N TYR A 82 -5.19 12.15 -1.78
CA TYR A 82 -3.89 12.26 -2.43
C TYR A 82 -3.48 10.91 -3.01
N LEU A 83 -3.05 10.93 -4.27
CA LEU A 83 -2.49 9.79 -5.02
C LEU A 83 -1.46 10.33 -6.00
N SER A 84 -0.36 9.61 -6.20
CA SER A 84 0.61 9.99 -7.23
C SER A 84 -0.02 9.98 -8.63
N ASP A 85 0.19 11.05 -9.40
CA ASP A 85 -0.28 11.15 -10.78
C ASP A 85 0.25 10.03 -11.68
N LYS A 86 1.36 9.39 -11.29
CA LYS A 86 1.95 8.26 -12.00
C LYS A 86 1.11 6.98 -11.93
N ASP A 87 0.17 6.91 -10.99
CA ASP A 87 -0.72 5.76 -10.82
C ASP A 87 -2.18 6.05 -11.23
N LEU A 88 -2.47 7.21 -11.81
CA LEU A 88 -3.85 7.57 -12.22
C LEU A 88 -4.45 6.57 -13.23
N ASP A 89 -3.64 6.02 -14.14
CA ASP A 89 -4.11 5.02 -15.11
C ASP A 89 -4.48 3.70 -14.41
N ILE A 90 -3.69 3.27 -13.42
CA ILE A 90 -3.97 2.10 -12.59
C ILE A 90 -5.25 2.33 -11.81
N TYR A 91 -5.34 3.46 -11.11
CA TYR A 91 -6.52 3.86 -10.33
C TYR A 91 -7.79 3.89 -11.18
N ALA A 92 -7.77 4.58 -12.32
CA ALA A 92 -8.91 4.70 -13.20
C ALA A 92 -9.38 3.34 -13.78
N LYS A 93 -8.45 2.43 -14.05
CA LYS A 93 -8.74 1.12 -14.64
C LYS A 93 -9.15 0.08 -13.59
N MET A 94 -8.41 0.00 -12.48
CA MET A 94 -8.53 -1.12 -11.54
C MET A 94 -9.45 -0.81 -10.34
N CYS A 95 -9.68 0.47 -9.99
CA CYS A 95 -10.56 0.82 -8.89
C CYS A 95 -12.05 0.91 -9.27
N THR A 96 -12.43 0.53 -10.49
CA THR A 96 -13.84 0.44 -10.88
C THR A 96 -14.55 -0.68 -10.10
N PRO A 97 -15.86 -0.54 -9.78
CA PRO A 97 -16.59 -1.59 -9.09
C PRO A 97 -16.53 -2.95 -9.80
N GLU A 98 -16.60 -2.96 -11.13
CA GLU A 98 -16.54 -4.19 -11.93
C GLU A 98 -15.18 -4.89 -11.79
N PHE A 99 -14.08 -4.13 -11.85
CA PHE A 99 -12.73 -4.70 -11.69
C PHE A 99 -12.58 -5.31 -10.31
N ARG A 100 -12.92 -4.56 -9.26
CA ARG A 100 -12.80 -5.00 -7.86
C ARG A 100 -13.68 -6.22 -7.56
N GLN A 101 -14.89 -6.28 -8.09
CA GLN A 101 -15.77 -7.45 -7.95
C GLN A 101 -15.16 -8.69 -8.61
N ASN A 102 -14.54 -8.54 -9.79
CA ASN A 102 -13.86 -9.65 -10.46
C ASN A 102 -12.64 -10.11 -9.67
N ASP A 103 -11.88 -9.19 -9.09
CA ASP A 103 -10.71 -9.49 -8.27
C ASP A 103 -11.10 -10.25 -7.00
N VAL A 104 -12.11 -9.76 -6.28
CA VAL A 104 -12.66 -10.44 -5.09
C VAL A 104 -13.27 -11.80 -5.43
N ARG A 105 -13.83 -11.98 -6.64
CA ARG A 105 -14.36 -13.27 -7.11
C ARG A 105 -13.28 -14.36 -7.17
N PHE A 106 -12.03 -14.01 -7.45
CA PHE A 106 -10.93 -14.98 -7.38
C PHE A 106 -10.69 -15.50 -5.97
N MET A 107 -11.02 -14.73 -4.93
CA MET A 107 -10.81 -15.10 -3.54
C MET A 107 -12.00 -15.88 -2.94
N ILE A 108 -13.23 -15.42 -3.20
CA ILE A 108 -14.43 -15.97 -2.56
C ILE A 108 -15.44 -16.58 -3.54
N GLY A 109 -15.11 -16.69 -4.84
CA GLY A 109 -16.01 -17.25 -5.85
C GLY A 109 -17.32 -16.47 -6.00
N ASP A 110 -18.41 -17.17 -6.24
CA ASP A 110 -19.73 -16.55 -6.48
C ASP A 110 -20.36 -15.91 -5.23
N GLU A 111 -19.76 -16.08 -4.05
CA GLU A 111 -20.20 -15.37 -2.84
C GLU A 111 -20.08 -13.83 -2.98
N VAL A 112 -19.21 -13.35 -3.87
CA VAL A 112 -19.11 -11.91 -4.21
C VAL A 112 -20.45 -11.32 -4.65
N ASP A 113 -21.33 -12.11 -5.28
CA ASP A 113 -22.62 -11.65 -5.75
C ASP A 113 -23.56 -11.27 -4.59
N GLN A 114 -23.33 -11.81 -3.39
CA GLN A 114 -24.11 -11.50 -2.18
C GLN A 114 -23.70 -10.14 -1.57
N ILE A 115 -22.49 -9.65 -1.89
CA ILE A 115 -21.92 -8.41 -1.33
C ILE A 115 -21.74 -7.32 -2.40
N LYS A 116 -22.30 -7.48 -3.59
CA LYS A 116 -22.16 -6.47 -4.66
C LYS A 116 -22.61 -5.07 -4.26
N SER A 117 -23.66 -4.96 -3.44
CA SER A 117 -24.19 -3.69 -2.93
C SER A 117 -23.25 -3.01 -1.94
N GLU A 118 -22.29 -3.75 -1.38
CA GLU A 118 -21.33 -3.24 -0.40
C GLU A 118 -20.10 -2.60 -1.06
N PHE A 119 -19.94 -2.77 -2.39
CA PHE A 119 -18.84 -2.13 -3.11
C PHE A 119 -19.09 -0.63 -3.26
N VAL A 120 -18.16 0.15 -2.78
CA VAL A 120 -18.14 1.60 -2.93
C VAL A 120 -18.16 1.96 -4.42
N THR A 121 -18.96 2.94 -4.78
CA THR A 121 -19.03 3.44 -6.16
C THR A 121 -18.37 4.80 -6.27
N GLY A 122 -17.88 5.12 -7.48
CA GLY A 122 -17.27 6.41 -7.77
C GLY A 122 -15.75 6.38 -7.64
N LEU A 123 -15.11 7.14 -8.52
CA LEU A 123 -13.68 7.39 -8.56
C LEU A 123 -13.45 8.89 -8.44
N PRO A 124 -13.36 9.45 -7.22
CA PRO A 124 -13.13 10.87 -7.03
C PRO A 124 -11.77 11.28 -7.60
N LYS A 125 -11.69 12.55 -8.02
CA LYS A 125 -10.41 13.15 -8.40
C LYS A 125 -9.49 13.20 -7.21
N THR A 126 -8.22 12.89 -7.46
CA THR A 126 -7.17 12.96 -6.46
C THR A 126 -6.29 14.19 -6.67
N LEU A 127 -5.63 14.60 -5.61
CA LEU A 127 -4.55 15.58 -5.63
C LEU A 127 -3.24 14.83 -5.79
N ASN A 128 -2.30 15.37 -6.58
CA ASN A 128 -1.01 14.74 -6.73
C ASN A 128 -0.22 14.77 -5.43
N VAL A 129 0.54 13.71 -5.15
CA VAL A 129 1.54 13.65 -4.10
C VAL A 129 2.93 13.48 -4.72
N ASN A 130 3.87 14.30 -4.26
CA ASN A 130 5.25 14.32 -4.75
C ASN A 130 6.21 13.85 -3.66
N ASP A 131 7.43 13.56 -4.07
CA ASP A 131 8.52 13.28 -3.15
C ASP A 131 8.81 14.48 -2.26
N GLY A 132 8.84 14.26 -0.95
CA GLY A 132 9.09 15.31 0.03
C GLY A 132 7.87 16.15 0.42
N ASP A 133 6.68 15.89 -0.12
CA ASP A 133 5.45 16.54 0.36
C ASP A 133 5.21 16.22 1.82
N VAL A 134 4.84 17.25 2.61
CA VAL A 134 4.63 17.16 4.06
C VAL A 134 3.17 17.43 4.38
N PHE A 135 2.54 16.49 5.07
CA PHE A 135 1.17 16.58 5.55
C PHE A 135 1.16 16.96 7.03
N ASP A 136 0.82 18.22 7.33
CA ASP A 136 0.68 18.72 8.70
C ASP A 136 -0.66 18.26 9.29
N LEU A 137 -0.58 17.43 10.34
CA LEU A 137 -1.73 16.94 11.10
C LEU A 137 -1.94 17.71 12.42
N GLY A 138 -1.10 18.72 12.70
CA GLY A 138 -1.00 19.44 13.96
C GLY A 138 -0.12 18.70 14.98
N GLU A 139 0.99 19.31 15.34
CA GLU A 139 2.05 18.74 16.21
C GLU A 139 2.58 17.38 15.75
N ARG A 140 2.33 17.03 14.47
CA ARG A 140 2.74 15.79 13.80
C ARG A 140 2.73 15.98 12.31
N THR A 141 3.75 15.47 11.62
CA THR A 141 3.81 15.50 10.17
C THR A 141 4.04 14.11 9.57
N LEU A 142 3.47 13.89 8.38
CA LEU A 142 3.80 12.75 7.53
C LEU A 142 4.54 13.26 6.31
N THR A 143 5.73 12.73 6.04
CA THR A 143 6.51 13.08 4.86
C THR A 143 6.42 11.98 3.81
N ALA A 144 5.99 12.32 2.60
CA ALA A 144 5.94 11.40 1.48
C ALA A 144 7.34 11.15 0.89
N ILE A 145 7.65 9.89 0.65
CA ILE A 145 8.91 9.43 0.07
C ILE A 145 8.56 8.54 -1.12
N THR A 146 8.87 8.96 -2.33
CA THR A 146 8.60 8.13 -3.51
C THR A 146 9.52 6.91 -3.56
N VAL A 147 8.93 5.75 -3.82
CA VAL A 147 9.61 4.44 -3.89
C VAL A 147 9.13 3.65 -5.12
N PRO A 148 9.31 4.22 -6.34
CA PRO A 148 8.83 3.57 -7.56
C PRO A 148 9.41 2.16 -7.70
N GLY A 149 8.56 1.23 -8.12
CA GLY A 149 8.92 -0.19 -8.29
C GLY A 149 7.68 -1.03 -8.50
N HIS A 150 6.99 -1.42 -7.43
CA HIS A 150 5.74 -2.18 -7.48
C HIS A 150 4.71 -1.48 -8.38
N THR A 151 4.52 -0.17 -8.21
CA THR A 151 3.96 0.72 -9.23
C THR A 151 4.88 1.92 -9.44
N ALA A 152 4.62 2.72 -10.49
CA ALA A 152 5.38 3.94 -10.76
C ALA A 152 5.12 5.05 -9.73
N GLY A 153 3.93 5.04 -9.12
CA GLY A 153 3.47 6.03 -8.15
C GLY A 153 3.63 5.65 -6.69
N CYS A 154 4.24 4.49 -6.38
CA CYS A 154 4.43 4.07 -4.99
C CYS A 154 5.12 5.12 -4.12
N ILE A 155 4.55 5.35 -2.94
CA ILE A 155 5.14 6.16 -1.87
C ILE A 155 5.18 5.38 -0.55
N CYS A 156 6.14 5.74 0.29
CA CYS A 156 6.09 5.50 1.74
C CYS A 156 5.78 6.81 2.45
N LEU A 157 5.25 6.76 3.66
CA LEU A 157 5.02 7.93 4.51
C LEU A 157 5.82 7.78 5.81
N PHE A 158 6.71 8.72 6.08
CA PHE A 158 7.46 8.77 7.33
C PHE A 158 6.74 9.67 8.32
N ASP A 159 6.46 9.13 9.49
CA ASP A 159 5.83 9.81 10.63
C ASP A 159 6.90 10.36 11.57
N ASP A 160 6.96 11.67 11.73
CA ASP A 160 7.99 12.35 12.51
C ASP A 160 7.82 12.17 14.02
N GLN A 161 6.61 11.88 14.50
CA GLN A 161 6.32 11.72 15.93
C GLN A 161 6.70 10.31 16.44
N THR A 162 6.30 9.27 15.71
CA THR A 162 6.54 7.88 16.15
C THR A 162 7.76 7.26 15.48
N HIS A 163 8.32 7.94 14.49
CA HIS A 163 9.39 7.44 13.62
C HIS A 163 8.99 6.13 12.90
N CYS A 164 7.71 5.93 12.66
CA CYS A 164 7.20 4.83 11.86
C CYS A 164 7.26 5.15 10.38
N LEU A 165 7.40 4.12 9.56
CA LEU A 165 7.28 4.21 8.10
C LEU A 165 6.07 3.40 7.64
N LEU A 166 5.09 4.03 6.99
CA LEU A 166 4.00 3.32 6.33
C LEU A 166 4.49 2.94 4.93
N GLY A 167 4.74 1.66 4.73
CA GLY A 167 5.54 1.15 3.60
C GLY A 167 4.72 0.71 2.39
N GLY A 168 3.39 0.61 2.52
CA GLY A 168 2.54 0.03 1.48
C GLY A 168 3.08 -1.32 1.00
N ASP A 169 2.96 -1.58 -0.28
CA ASP A 169 3.42 -2.83 -0.90
C ASP A 169 4.91 -2.84 -1.26
N SER A 170 5.55 -1.68 -1.14
CA SER A 170 7.00 -1.59 -1.36
C SER A 170 7.81 -2.24 -0.23
N LEU A 171 7.29 -2.25 1.00
CA LEU A 171 7.95 -2.79 2.19
C LEU A 171 7.01 -3.71 2.98
N THR A 172 6.72 -4.87 2.43
CA THR A 172 5.89 -5.90 3.04
C THR A 172 6.74 -7.01 3.68
N ASN A 173 6.18 -7.70 4.67
CA ASN A 173 6.74 -8.93 5.24
C ASN A 173 6.56 -10.16 4.33
N GLY A 174 5.71 -10.05 3.29
CA GLY A 174 5.53 -11.04 2.23
C GLY A 174 6.34 -10.70 0.98
N ASP A 175 5.89 -11.24 -0.14
CA ASP A 175 6.49 -10.96 -1.44
C ASP A 175 6.17 -9.53 -1.89
N THR A 176 7.19 -8.74 -2.22
CA THR A 176 6.96 -7.52 -3.00
C THR A 176 6.73 -7.93 -4.46
N TRP A 177 5.57 -7.57 -5.00
CA TRP A 177 5.19 -7.97 -6.35
C TRP A 177 5.78 -7.02 -7.40
N MET A 178 6.75 -7.53 -8.14
CA MET A 178 7.48 -6.84 -9.21
C MET A 178 7.27 -7.51 -10.57
N PHE A 179 6.25 -8.37 -10.71
CA PHE A 179 5.96 -9.14 -11.91
C PHE A 179 4.76 -8.62 -12.71
N LEU A 180 3.98 -7.70 -12.14
CA LEU A 180 2.77 -7.15 -12.76
C LEU A 180 3.13 -6.36 -14.02
N ASP A 181 2.20 -6.28 -14.99
CA ASP A 181 2.45 -5.58 -16.27
C ASP A 181 2.86 -4.12 -16.09
N HIS A 182 2.32 -3.45 -15.09
CA HIS A 182 2.60 -2.06 -14.74
C HIS A 182 3.71 -1.89 -13.69
N SER A 183 4.28 -2.99 -13.16
CA SER A 183 5.46 -2.88 -12.30
C SER A 183 6.66 -2.40 -13.09
N LEU A 184 7.46 -1.55 -12.48
CA LEU A 184 8.70 -1.05 -13.08
C LEU A 184 9.80 -2.13 -13.03
N PRO A 185 10.88 -1.97 -13.82
CA PRO A 185 12.01 -2.88 -13.75
C PRO A 185 12.57 -3.02 -12.33
N LEU A 186 13.02 -4.22 -11.98
CA LEU A 186 13.53 -4.51 -10.63
C LEU A 186 14.68 -3.60 -10.21
N ILE A 187 15.50 -3.16 -11.16
CA ILE A 187 16.58 -2.21 -10.90
C ILE A 187 16.05 -0.86 -10.37
N THR A 188 14.87 -0.43 -10.81
CA THR A 188 14.23 0.80 -10.33
C THR A 188 13.79 0.64 -8.88
N TYR A 189 13.18 -0.50 -8.51
CA TYR A 189 12.86 -0.82 -7.14
C TYR A 189 14.11 -0.86 -6.25
N LEU A 190 15.19 -1.51 -6.71
CA LEU A 190 16.47 -1.51 -5.96
C LEU A 190 16.99 -0.11 -5.73
N LYS A 191 16.98 0.77 -6.75
CA LYS A 191 17.40 2.18 -6.60
C LYS A 191 16.54 2.91 -5.55
N SER A 192 15.23 2.67 -5.53
CA SER A 192 14.30 3.22 -4.53
C SER A 192 14.64 2.79 -3.12
N MET A 193 14.88 1.50 -2.90
CA MET A 193 15.23 0.96 -1.57
C MET A 193 16.61 1.44 -1.10
N VAL A 194 17.60 1.53 -2.00
CA VAL A 194 18.93 2.07 -1.68
C VAL A 194 18.85 3.56 -1.32
N ARG A 195 18.04 4.34 -2.06
CA ARG A 195 17.79 5.75 -1.74
C ARG A 195 17.13 5.90 -0.37
N LEU A 196 16.06 5.13 -0.10
CA LEU A 196 15.37 5.16 1.19
C LEU A 196 16.32 4.83 2.35
N LEU A 197 17.14 3.80 2.21
CA LEU A 197 18.17 3.46 3.20
C LEU A 197 19.17 4.62 3.40
N GLY A 198 19.60 5.25 2.32
CA GLY A 198 20.55 6.37 2.34
C GLY A 198 20.02 7.66 2.97
N MET A 199 18.72 7.80 3.16
CA MET A 199 18.13 8.94 3.87
C MET A 199 18.42 8.92 5.38
N ASN A 200 18.86 7.80 5.93
CA ASN A 200 19.21 7.61 7.35
C ASN A 200 18.11 8.07 8.33
N LEU A 201 16.86 7.85 7.95
CA LEU A 201 15.72 8.20 8.81
C LEU A 201 15.74 7.30 10.07
N PRO A 202 15.35 7.84 11.24
CA PRO A 202 15.32 7.10 12.50
C PRO A 202 14.12 6.14 12.57
N ILE A 203 13.94 5.28 11.57
CA ILE A 203 12.80 4.38 11.47
C ILE A 203 12.84 3.37 12.61
N THR A 204 11.76 3.30 13.40
CA THR A 204 11.59 2.37 14.51
C THR A 204 10.87 1.09 14.12
N ARG A 205 9.90 1.19 13.20
CA ARG A 205 9.10 0.09 12.65
C ARG A 205 8.51 0.48 11.30
N ILE A 206 8.17 -0.53 10.50
CA ILE A 206 7.52 -0.33 9.19
C ILE A 206 6.15 -0.99 9.24
N PHE A 207 5.12 -0.27 8.82
CA PHE A 207 3.76 -0.74 8.66
C PHE A 207 3.54 -1.15 7.20
N PRO A 208 3.34 -2.45 6.90
CA PRO A 208 3.17 -2.95 5.54
C PRO A 208 1.74 -2.75 5.01
N GLY A 209 1.55 -2.83 3.70
CA GLY A 209 0.23 -2.75 3.06
C GLY A 209 -0.66 -3.96 3.32
N HIS A 210 -0.08 -5.10 3.66
CA HIS A 210 -0.78 -6.34 4.00
C HIS A 210 -0.28 -6.90 5.31
N LEU A 211 -1.21 -7.50 6.10
CA LEU A 211 -1.01 -8.00 7.46
C LEU A 211 -0.73 -6.88 8.49
N PRO A 212 -1.38 -6.94 9.65
CA PRO A 212 -1.32 -5.86 10.64
C PRO A 212 -0.02 -5.85 11.46
N THR A 213 0.86 -6.83 11.28
CA THR A 213 2.08 -6.94 12.07
C THR A 213 3.18 -6.06 11.49
N PRO A 214 3.66 -5.04 12.22
CA PRO A 214 4.78 -4.22 11.76
C PRO A 214 6.04 -5.05 11.55
N VAL A 215 6.83 -4.66 10.56
CA VAL A 215 8.14 -5.27 10.30
C VAL A 215 9.28 -4.38 10.81
N GLN A 216 10.43 -5.00 11.05
CA GLN A 216 11.61 -4.30 11.52
C GLN A 216 12.25 -3.47 10.40
N PRO A 217 12.95 -2.37 10.73
CA PRO A 217 13.59 -1.49 9.73
C PRO A 217 14.60 -2.19 8.82
N ASP A 218 15.20 -3.28 9.27
CA ASP A 218 16.12 -4.10 8.47
C ASP A 218 15.46 -4.78 7.26
N MET A 219 14.12 -4.75 7.18
CA MET A 219 13.39 -5.18 5.98
C MET A 219 13.88 -4.44 4.72
N ILE A 220 14.26 -3.17 4.81
CA ILE A 220 14.83 -2.41 3.69
C ILE A 220 16.11 -3.10 3.20
N LEU A 221 17.01 -3.47 4.10
CA LEU A 221 18.25 -4.20 3.77
C LEU A 221 17.96 -5.58 3.17
N ARG A 222 16.97 -6.29 3.71
CA ARG A 222 16.56 -7.62 3.21
C ARG A 222 16.02 -7.54 1.79
N LYS A 223 15.17 -6.55 1.49
CA LYS A 223 14.65 -6.30 0.12
C LYS A 223 15.77 -5.91 -0.84
N ILE A 224 16.72 -5.08 -0.43
CA ILE A 224 17.93 -4.75 -1.20
C ILE A 224 18.75 -6.00 -1.51
N ALA A 225 18.98 -6.86 -0.51
CA ALA A 225 19.76 -8.09 -0.70
C ALA A 225 19.07 -9.04 -1.70
N CYS A 226 17.75 -9.21 -1.58
CA CYS A 226 16.97 -10.03 -2.49
C CYS A 226 17.01 -9.49 -3.93
N ALA A 227 16.77 -8.19 -4.11
CA ALA A 227 16.81 -7.56 -5.43
C ALA A 227 18.20 -7.66 -6.09
N LYS A 228 19.28 -7.46 -5.32
CA LYS A 228 20.65 -7.66 -5.82
C LYS A 228 20.93 -9.10 -6.24
N ALA A 229 20.46 -10.08 -5.46
CA ALA A 229 20.64 -11.49 -5.80
C ALA A 229 19.92 -11.84 -7.12
N ILE A 230 18.69 -11.35 -7.32
CA ILE A 230 17.93 -11.52 -8.57
C ILE A 230 18.66 -10.87 -9.75
N LEU A 231 19.20 -9.66 -9.58
CA LEU A 231 19.95 -8.97 -10.65
C LEU A 231 21.24 -9.73 -11.04
N ASN A 232 21.89 -10.39 -10.07
CA ASN A 232 23.07 -11.21 -10.34
C ASN A 232 22.74 -12.56 -11.01
N ASP A 233 21.62 -13.18 -10.63
CA ASP A 233 21.11 -14.41 -11.23
C ASP A 233 19.59 -14.32 -11.43
N PRO A 234 19.12 -13.92 -12.62
CA PRO A 234 17.68 -13.81 -12.90
C PRO A 234 16.89 -15.12 -12.79
N LYS A 235 17.56 -16.25 -12.65
CA LYS A 235 16.94 -17.57 -12.54
C LYS A 235 16.93 -18.13 -11.12
N ILE A 236 17.36 -17.35 -10.12
CA ILE A 236 17.43 -17.79 -8.73
C ILE A 236 16.05 -18.13 -8.14
N GLY A 237 14.97 -17.52 -8.66
CA GLY A 237 13.60 -17.70 -8.15
C GLY A 237 12.96 -19.00 -8.60
N LEU A 238 11.98 -19.45 -7.82
CA LEU A 238 11.10 -20.58 -8.16
C LEU A 238 9.82 -20.07 -8.83
N PRO A 239 9.29 -20.80 -9.83
CA PRO A 239 8.01 -20.43 -10.46
C PRO A 239 6.86 -20.39 -9.45
N VAL A 240 6.11 -19.30 -9.48
CA VAL A 240 4.88 -19.12 -8.65
C VAL A 240 3.77 -18.60 -9.55
N ARG A 241 2.55 -19.10 -9.30
CA ARG A 241 1.31 -18.60 -9.91
C ARG A 241 0.43 -17.97 -8.84
N THR A 242 -0.04 -16.76 -9.11
CA THR A 242 -1.00 -16.03 -8.29
C THR A 242 -2.29 -15.79 -9.08
N PHE A 243 -3.29 -15.18 -8.45
CA PHE A 243 -4.50 -14.74 -9.15
C PHE A 243 -4.20 -13.65 -10.20
N ALA A 244 -3.16 -12.83 -9.96
CA ALA A 244 -2.78 -11.72 -10.85
C ALA A 244 -1.79 -12.13 -11.97
N GLY A 245 -1.36 -13.40 -12.02
CA GLY A 245 -0.43 -13.87 -13.03
C GLY A 245 0.64 -14.82 -12.50
N SER A 246 1.74 -14.96 -13.25
CA SER A 246 2.85 -15.86 -12.92
C SER A 246 4.17 -15.11 -12.94
N GLY A 247 5.09 -15.49 -12.06
CA GLY A 247 6.44 -14.95 -11.99
C GLY A 247 7.40 -15.93 -11.32
N LEU A 248 8.60 -15.46 -11.00
CA LEU A 248 9.57 -16.18 -10.19
C LEU A 248 9.61 -15.55 -8.79
N ARG A 249 9.58 -16.39 -7.77
CA ARG A 249 9.73 -15.96 -6.36
C ARG A 249 11.15 -16.25 -5.89
N ALA A 250 11.87 -15.21 -5.51
CA ALA A 250 13.13 -15.34 -4.79
C ALA A 250 12.98 -14.89 -3.34
N GLU A 251 13.71 -15.58 -2.45
CA GLU A 251 13.82 -15.20 -1.04
C GLU A 251 15.28 -15.25 -0.60
N VAL A 252 15.78 -14.11 -0.10
CA VAL A 252 17.18 -13.97 0.34
C VAL A 252 17.20 -13.20 1.65
N ASN A 253 17.81 -13.78 2.67
CA ASN A 253 17.96 -13.18 3.99
C ASN A 253 16.62 -12.73 4.64
N GLY A 254 15.52 -13.43 4.33
CA GLY A 254 14.18 -13.10 4.81
C GLY A 254 13.51 -11.91 4.10
N GLY A 255 14.09 -11.40 3.03
CA GLY A 255 13.41 -10.55 2.05
C GLY A 255 12.95 -11.38 0.86
N SER A 256 11.70 -11.21 0.41
CA SER A 256 11.16 -11.95 -0.74
C SER A 256 10.58 -11.01 -1.80
N ILE A 257 10.77 -11.38 -3.05
CA ILE A 257 10.30 -10.64 -4.22
C ILE A 257 9.74 -11.64 -5.23
N LEU A 258 8.55 -11.35 -5.74
CA LEU A 258 7.95 -12.04 -6.86
C LEU A 258 8.16 -11.17 -8.10
N TYR A 259 8.87 -11.65 -9.10
CA TYR A 259 9.37 -10.85 -10.22
C TYR A 259 9.18 -11.52 -11.57
N ASP A 260 9.17 -10.71 -12.64
CA ASP A 260 9.27 -11.17 -14.02
C ASP A 260 10.75 -11.14 -14.44
N PRO A 261 11.35 -12.29 -14.79
CA PRO A 261 12.76 -12.34 -15.21
C PRO A 261 13.05 -11.55 -16.48
N LEU A 262 12.03 -11.13 -17.24
CA LEU A 262 12.17 -10.28 -18.42
C LEU A 262 12.16 -8.79 -18.10
N LYS A 263 11.76 -8.41 -16.86
CA LYS A 263 11.62 -7.02 -16.39
C LYS A 263 12.61 -6.67 -15.27
N ILE A 264 13.81 -7.22 -15.28
CA ILE A 264 14.81 -6.96 -14.24
C ILE A 264 15.69 -5.75 -14.51
N ASN A 265 15.99 -5.50 -15.79
CA ASN A 265 16.74 -4.35 -16.27
C ASN A 265 15.89 -3.50 -17.22
N GLU A 266 16.27 -2.26 -17.40
CA GLU A 266 15.65 -1.37 -18.40
C GLU A 266 15.76 -1.91 -19.82
#